data_4f9303938e7ce51f15d9884faab0308f
#
_entry.id   4f9303938e7ce51f15d9884faab0308f
#
_cell.length_a   1.000
_cell.length_b   1.000
_cell.length_c   1.000
_cell.angle_alpha   90.00
_cell.angle_beta   90.00
_cell.angle_gamma   90.00
#
_symmetry.space_group_name_H-M   'P 1'
#
loop_
_entity.id
_entity.type
_entity.pdbx_description
1 polymer ?
#
loop_
_entity_poly.entity_id
_entity_poly.type
_entity_poly.pdbx_seq_one_letter_code
_entity_poly.pdbx_strand_id
1 'polypeptide(L)'
;MILVTGGLGFLGANLAKFLCDNGERVLVTRNRNADIPDFLASFVDQTLKIIPLDITSLEKVSRAIRDFGVTSIVHAAVRSEKGDTPLYQAMHVNVTGTINVLEAARMAEIKRVIFISSEAVYQGMPNTQPFKEEEKLLITSDRFIPGTKKAGEILCLMYAKQHDMEVISARATRMYGPLYQGVRNLAGHMVENAAKGKPVAFGNQDPVEAHDIIYAKDAARAVALLLKAPALRHRIYNLGFGRLVSLAEFAAAIKKLLPQTEIHLGDGPGPLTSTKTPMDINACVDIARLSEETGFAPEYDPYRGVEHYVRWARNGIYS
;
A
#
# COMPACT_ATOMS: atom_id res chain seq x y z
N MET A 1 0.46 12.65 18.07
CA MET A 1 -0.44 11.62 17.48
C MET A 1 -0.15 11.47 15.99
N ILE A 2 -0.17 10.27 15.45
CA ILE A 2 0.08 9.98 14.02
C ILE A 2 -1.26 9.95 13.28
N LEU A 3 -1.45 10.79 12.27
CA LEU A 3 -2.63 10.74 11.41
C LEU A 3 -2.38 9.79 10.24
N VAL A 4 -3.27 8.80 10.05
CA VAL A 4 -3.27 7.92 8.87
C VAL A 4 -4.54 8.16 8.06
N THR A 5 -4.45 8.90 6.96
CA THR A 5 -5.60 9.05 6.07
C THR A 5 -5.81 7.77 5.27
N GLY A 6 -7.07 7.40 5.04
CA GLY A 6 -7.37 6.08 4.48
C GLY A 6 -7.04 4.93 5.43
N GLY A 7 -7.06 5.19 6.74
CA GLY A 7 -6.57 4.31 7.79
C GLY A 7 -7.36 3.01 8.00
N LEU A 8 -8.59 2.89 7.49
CA LEU A 8 -9.32 1.62 7.45
C LEU A 8 -9.24 0.91 6.08
N GLY A 9 -8.45 1.46 5.15
CA GLY A 9 -8.09 0.76 3.92
C GLY A 9 -7.03 -0.32 4.17
N PHE A 10 -6.72 -1.10 3.13
CA PHE A 10 -5.81 -2.24 3.23
C PHE A 10 -4.48 -1.91 3.92
N LEU A 11 -3.66 -1.03 3.34
CA LEU A 11 -2.38 -0.64 3.94
C LEU A 11 -2.59 0.14 5.25
N GLY A 12 -3.57 1.05 5.28
CA GLY A 12 -3.83 1.91 6.43
C GLY A 12 -4.16 1.13 7.69
N ALA A 13 -5.00 0.09 7.61
CA ALA A 13 -5.38 -0.74 8.76
C ALA A 13 -4.21 -1.59 9.26
N ASN A 14 -3.42 -2.19 8.35
CA ASN A 14 -2.21 -2.93 8.71
C ASN A 14 -1.16 -2.02 9.36
N LEU A 15 -1.01 -0.80 8.87
CA LEU A 15 -0.12 0.22 9.47
C LEU A 15 -0.64 0.68 10.85
N ALA A 16 -1.94 0.97 10.97
CA ALA A 16 -2.52 1.35 12.25
C ALA A 16 -2.30 0.26 13.31
N LYS A 17 -2.51 -1.01 12.95
CA LYS A 17 -2.21 -2.16 13.82
C LYS A 17 -0.75 -2.16 14.26
N PHE A 18 0.18 -2.09 13.30
CA PHE A 18 1.62 -2.08 13.59
C PHE A 18 2.01 -0.92 14.53
N LEU A 19 1.50 0.28 14.26
CA LEU A 19 1.79 1.46 15.09
C LEU A 19 1.22 1.31 16.51
N CYS A 20 -0.01 0.84 16.65
CA CYS A 20 -0.63 0.62 17.97
C CYS A 20 0.07 -0.49 18.77
N ASP A 21 0.47 -1.59 18.12
CA ASP A 21 1.28 -2.66 18.75
C ASP A 21 2.62 -2.13 19.31
N ASN A 22 3.16 -1.08 18.68
CA ASN A 22 4.38 -0.40 19.12
C ASN A 22 4.12 0.81 20.04
N GLY A 23 2.94 0.90 20.64
CA GLY A 23 2.59 1.92 21.64
C GLY A 23 2.30 3.31 21.09
N GLU A 24 2.19 3.47 19.77
CA GLU A 24 1.90 4.77 19.16
C GLU A 24 0.41 5.15 19.29
N ARG A 25 0.17 6.45 19.46
CA ARG A 25 -1.18 7.01 19.40
C ARG A 25 -1.52 7.36 17.96
N VAL A 26 -2.54 6.70 17.41
CA VAL A 26 -2.91 6.77 15.99
C VAL A 26 -4.31 7.37 15.83
N LEU A 27 -4.44 8.30 14.90
CA LEU A 27 -5.71 8.80 14.40
C LEU A 27 -5.92 8.28 12.99
N VAL A 28 -6.91 7.42 12.77
CA VAL A 28 -7.24 6.95 11.42
C VAL A 28 -8.48 7.64 10.89
N THR A 29 -8.48 7.90 9.60
CA THR A 29 -9.69 8.38 8.93
C THR A 29 -10.42 7.24 8.24
N ARG A 30 -11.74 7.27 8.31
CA ARG A 30 -12.61 6.34 7.57
C ARG A 30 -13.46 7.07 6.55
N ASN A 31 -13.76 6.41 5.45
CA ASN A 31 -14.89 6.75 4.61
C ASN A 31 -16.18 6.28 5.30
N ARG A 32 -17.33 6.89 4.99
CA ARG A 32 -18.59 6.74 5.75
C ARG A 32 -19.03 5.31 6.08
N ASN A 33 -18.69 4.33 5.26
CA ASN A 33 -19.17 2.94 5.33
C ASN A 33 -18.06 1.90 5.53
N ALA A 34 -16.89 2.26 6.06
CA ALA A 34 -15.84 1.28 6.32
C ALA A 34 -16.02 0.65 7.70
N ASP A 35 -16.13 -0.67 7.75
CA ASP A 35 -16.12 -1.43 8.99
C ASP A 35 -14.76 -1.39 9.66
N ILE A 36 -14.74 -1.48 10.97
CA ILE A 36 -13.50 -1.56 11.73
C ILE A 36 -13.03 -3.02 11.70
N PRO A 37 -11.82 -3.29 11.17
CA PRO A 37 -11.28 -4.64 11.22
C PRO A 37 -11.14 -5.16 12.66
N ASP A 38 -11.50 -6.42 12.90
CA ASP A 38 -11.51 -7.03 14.23
C ASP A 38 -10.17 -6.90 14.95
N PHE A 39 -9.06 -7.01 14.22
CA PHE A 39 -7.72 -6.88 14.79
C PHE A 39 -7.37 -5.45 15.27
N LEU A 40 -8.21 -4.45 14.97
CA LEU A 40 -8.08 -3.09 15.48
C LEU A 40 -9.01 -2.82 16.67
N ALA A 41 -10.01 -3.66 16.90
CA ALA A 41 -11.07 -3.40 17.89
C ALA A 41 -10.54 -3.12 19.30
N SER A 42 -9.53 -3.87 19.75
CA SER A 42 -8.94 -3.73 21.07
C SER A 42 -8.18 -2.40 21.29
N PHE A 43 -7.80 -1.70 20.23
CA PHE A 43 -7.08 -0.42 20.34
C PHE A 43 -8.00 0.79 20.30
N VAL A 44 -9.26 0.60 19.86
CA VAL A 44 -10.23 1.68 19.72
C VAL A 44 -10.45 2.34 21.09
N ASP A 45 -10.41 3.68 21.11
CA ASP A 45 -10.51 4.53 22.28
C ASP A 45 -9.40 4.37 23.33
N GLN A 46 -8.40 3.56 23.05
CA GLN A 46 -7.14 3.47 23.80
C GLN A 46 -6.03 4.24 23.05
N THR A 47 -5.31 3.55 22.19
CA THR A 47 -4.26 4.12 21.36
C THR A 47 -4.74 4.51 19.96
N LEU A 48 -5.89 4.02 19.52
CA LEU A 48 -6.49 4.27 18.21
C LEU A 48 -7.76 5.14 18.33
N LYS A 49 -7.77 6.24 17.60
CA LYS A 49 -8.97 7.05 17.36
C LYS A 49 -9.40 6.92 15.92
N ILE A 50 -10.70 6.85 15.66
CA ILE A 50 -11.27 6.70 14.34
C ILE A 50 -12.26 7.83 14.09
N ILE A 51 -12.04 8.62 13.05
CA ILE A 51 -12.92 9.72 12.68
C ILE A 51 -13.35 9.65 11.21
N PRO A 52 -14.57 10.08 10.88
CA PRO A 52 -14.92 10.38 9.51
C PRO A 52 -14.19 11.67 9.09
N LEU A 53 -13.44 11.62 7.98
CA LEU A 53 -12.76 12.80 7.47
C LEU A 53 -12.79 12.82 5.95
N ASP A 54 -13.29 13.93 5.41
CA ASP A 54 -13.21 14.22 3.99
C ASP A 54 -11.95 15.06 3.71
N ILE A 55 -10.95 14.43 3.09
CA ILE A 55 -9.67 15.07 2.75
C ILE A 55 -9.80 16.13 1.65
N THR A 56 -10.92 16.19 0.93
CA THR A 56 -11.15 17.24 -0.08
C THR A 56 -11.50 18.58 0.55
N SER A 57 -11.69 18.65 1.87
CA SER A 57 -11.90 19.88 2.63
C SER A 57 -10.68 20.22 3.46
N LEU A 58 -9.94 21.25 3.06
CA LEU A 58 -8.79 21.79 3.81
C LEU A 58 -9.16 22.14 5.26
N GLU A 59 -10.32 22.78 5.46
CA GLU A 59 -10.81 23.16 6.79
C GLU A 59 -10.95 21.93 7.72
N LYS A 60 -11.57 20.85 7.21
CA LYS A 60 -11.77 19.62 8.01
C LYS A 60 -10.45 18.96 8.35
N VAL A 61 -9.50 18.90 7.40
CA VAL A 61 -8.17 18.33 7.63
C VAL A 61 -7.42 19.16 8.65
N SER A 62 -7.39 20.48 8.51
CA SER A 62 -6.73 21.40 9.46
C SER A 62 -7.33 21.32 10.86
N ARG A 63 -8.66 21.20 10.97
CA ARG A 63 -9.35 21.02 12.23
C ARG A 63 -8.94 19.70 12.90
N ALA A 64 -8.96 18.58 12.16
CA ALA A 64 -8.56 17.28 12.69
C ALA A 64 -7.11 17.28 13.20
N ILE A 65 -6.19 17.88 12.46
CA ILE A 65 -4.78 18.01 12.87
C ILE A 65 -4.68 18.74 14.23
N ARG A 66 -5.38 19.85 14.37
CA ARG A 66 -5.36 20.70 15.57
C ARG A 66 -6.02 20.01 16.77
N ASP A 67 -7.26 19.53 16.57
CA ASP A 67 -8.10 19.00 17.64
C ASP A 67 -7.51 17.73 18.27
N PHE A 68 -6.77 16.95 17.49
CA PHE A 68 -6.13 15.71 17.94
C PHE A 68 -4.62 15.84 18.21
N GLY A 69 -4.02 17.01 18.05
CA GLY A 69 -2.59 17.22 18.28
C GLY A 69 -1.73 16.32 17.39
N VAL A 70 -2.02 16.30 16.10
CA VAL A 70 -1.26 15.49 15.13
C VAL A 70 0.16 16.03 15.00
N THR A 71 1.14 15.14 15.01
CA THR A 71 2.57 15.49 14.92
C THR A 71 3.25 14.96 13.66
N SER A 72 2.62 13.97 13.01
CA SER A 72 3.09 13.40 11.73
C SER A 72 1.93 12.77 10.97
N ILE A 73 2.09 12.64 9.65
CA ILE A 73 0.99 12.17 8.78
C ILE A 73 1.49 11.05 7.87
N VAL A 74 0.68 10.00 7.73
CA VAL A 74 0.77 9.05 6.62
C VAL A 74 -0.45 9.22 5.72
N HIS A 75 -0.23 9.70 4.51
CA HIS A 75 -1.30 9.93 3.54
C HIS A 75 -1.45 8.71 2.62
N ALA A 76 -2.35 7.79 3.02
CA ALA A 76 -2.68 6.58 2.28
C ALA A 76 -4.08 6.61 1.64
N ALA A 77 -4.85 7.68 1.85
CA ALA A 77 -6.15 7.80 1.22
C ALA A 77 -6.03 7.88 -0.30
N VAL A 78 -6.78 7.04 -0.97
CA VAL A 78 -6.85 6.99 -2.43
C VAL A 78 -8.23 6.54 -2.86
N ARG A 79 -8.76 7.12 -3.92
CA ARG A 79 -9.91 6.60 -4.62
C ARG A 79 -9.42 5.85 -5.86
N SER A 80 -9.67 4.55 -5.89
CA SER A 80 -9.34 3.69 -7.03
C SER A 80 -10.43 3.70 -8.08
N GLU A 81 -10.08 3.30 -9.31
CA GLU A 81 -11.03 3.02 -10.39
C GLU A 81 -11.84 1.77 -10.03
N LYS A 82 -12.96 1.95 -9.32
CA LYS A 82 -13.93 0.86 -9.11
C LYS A 82 -15.28 1.32 -9.67
N GLY A 83 -15.83 0.51 -10.59
CA GLY A 83 -17.11 0.80 -11.22
C GLY A 83 -17.09 2.10 -12.02
N ASP A 84 -18.24 2.76 -12.10
CA ASP A 84 -18.44 3.99 -12.88
C ASP A 84 -17.98 5.26 -12.13
N THR A 85 -16.91 5.19 -11.34
CA THR A 85 -16.39 6.39 -10.67
C THR A 85 -15.92 7.41 -11.71
N PRO A 86 -16.54 8.60 -11.81
CA PRO A 86 -16.09 9.61 -12.75
C PRO A 86 -14.65 10.04 -12.46
N LEU A 87 -13.84 10.14 -13.52
CA LEU A 87 -12.43 10.57 -13.44
C LEU A 87 -12.28 11.85 -12.59
N TYR A 88 -13.19 12.82 -12.77
CA TYR A 88 -13.19 14.06 -12.00
C TYR A 88 -13.24 13.82 -10.49
N GLN A 89 -14.13 12.95 -10.01
CA GLN A 89 -14.27 12.68 -8.57
C GLN A 89 -13.02 12.01 -8.02
N ALA A 90 -12.45 11.14 -8.80
CA ALA A 90 -11.25 10.43 -8.40
C ALA A 90 -10.03 11.38 -8.38
N MET A 91 -9.89 12.25 -9.37
CA MET A 91 -8.87 13.33 -9.40
C MET A 91 -9.06 14.29 -8.21
N HIS A 92 -10.30 14.67 -7.90
CA HIS A 92 -10.60 15.54 -6.76
C HIS A 92 -10.12 14.92 -5.43
N VAL A 93 -10.37 13.64 -5.19
CA VAL A 93 -9.86 12.97 -3.99
C VAL A 93 -8.35 12.83 -4.00
N ASN A 94 -7.77 12.35 -5.10
CA ASN A 94 -6.36 11.96 -5.12
C ASN A 94 -5.40 13.14 -5.31
N VAL A 95 -5.82 14.20 -5.99
CA VAL A 95 -4.97 15.37 -6.23
C VAL A 95 -5.33 16.50 -5.26
N THR A 96 -6.58 16.98 -5.27
CA THR A 96 -6.99 18.04 -4.34
C THR A 96 -6.89 17.59 -2.89
N GLY A 97 -7.26 16.34 -2.58
CA GLY A 97 -7.09 15.78 -1.24
C GLY A 97 -5.63 15.75 -0.79
N THR A 98 -4.70 15.40 -1.69
CA THR A 98 -3.25 15.44 -1.40
C THR A 98 -2.78 16.87 -1.12
N ILE A 99 -3.20 17.85 -1.95
CA ILE A 99 -2.89 19.27 -1.72
C ILE A 99 -3.38 19.72 -0.35
N ASN A 100 -4.62 19.39 0.00
CA ASN A 100 -5.20 19.79 1.29
C ASN A 100 -4.45 19.17 2.49
N VAL A 101 -4.03 17.91 2.39
CA VAL A 101 -3.24 17.25 3.44
C VAL A 101 -1.88 17.93 3.59
N LEU A 102 -1.19 18.22 2.48
CA LEU A 102 0.11 18.90 2.50
C LEU A 102 -0.01 20.33 3.05
N GLU A 103 -1.02 21.07 2.61
CA GLU A 103 -1.23 22.46 3.07
C GLU A 103 -1.64 22.51 4.55
N ALA A 104 -2.52 21.62 4.99
CA ALA A 104 -2.87 21.54 6.41
C ALA A 104 -1.66 21.13 7.28
N ALA A 105 -0.80 20.24 6.78
CA ALA A 105 0.45 19.88 7.43
C ALA A 105 1.39 21.07 7.55
N ARG A 106 1.54 21.85 6.47
CA ARG A 106 2.34 23.07 6.43
C ARG A 106 1.83 24.11 7.45
N MET A 107 0.53 24.37 7.44
CA MET A 107 -0.11 25.35 8.36
C MET A 107 0.03 24.98 9.84
N ALA A 108 0.13 23.68 10.12
CA ALA A 108 0.30 23.14 11.47
C ALA A 108 1.77 22.82 11.81
N GLU A 109 2.72 23.24 10.98
CA GLU A 109 4.16 23.02 11.15
C GLU A 109 4.55 21.55 11.36
N ILE A 110 3.78 20.64 10.74
CA ILE A 110 4.09 19.21 10.76
C ILE A 110 5.31 18.97 9.88
N LYS A 111 6.39 18.51 10.49
CA LYS A 111 7.65 18.32 9.77
C LYS A 111 7.64 17.13 8.83
N ARG A 112 7.03 15.99 9.22
CA ARG A 112 7.10 14.76 8.43
C ARG A 112 5.73 14.28 7.94
N VAL A 113 5.66 14.13 6.61
CA VAL A 113 4.50 13.55 5.91
C VAL A 113 4.98 12.41 5.02
N ILE A 114 4.43 11.22 5.18
CA ILE A 114 4.66 10.09 4.27
C ILE A 114 3.49 10.02 3.28
N PHE A 115 3.75 10.22 2.01
CA PHE A 115 2.79 10.00 0.93
C PHE A 115 2.96 8.59 0.38
N ILE A 116 1.89 7.79 0.43
CA ILE A 116 1.91 6.46 -0.18
C ILE A 116 1.72 6.60 -1.69
N SER A 117 2.85 6.53 -2.40
CA SER A 117 2.91 6.45 -3.85
C SER A 117 2.76 5.00 -4.31
N SER A 118 3.19 4.66 -5.51
CA SER A 118 3.06 3.32 -6.10
C SER A 118 4.17 3.05 -7.10
N GLU A 119 4.57 1.79 -7.25
CA GLU A 119 5.40 1.33 -8.38
C GLU A 119 4.80 1.69 -9.75
N ALA A 120 3.47 1.90 -9.78
CA ALA A 120 2.78 2.29 -11.00
C ALA A 120 3.32 3.58 -11.65
N VAL A 121 4.09 4.37 -10.93
CA VAL A 121 4.79 5.55 -11.51
C VAL A 121 5.83 5.15 -12.54
N TYR A 122 6.38 3.92 -12.48
CA TYR A 122 7.32 3.36 -13.44
C TYR A 122 6.66 2.80 -14.71
N GLN A 123 5.34 2.84 -14.78
CA GLN A 123 4.59 2.28 -15.90
C GLN A 123 5.05 2.85 -17.24
N GLY A 124 5.26 1.96 -18.22
CA GLY A 124 5.73 2.29 -19.56
C GLY A 124 7.26 2.37 -19.71
N MET A 125 8.00 2.26 -18.60
CA MET A 125 9.47 2.21 -18.65
C MET A 125 9.96 0.80 -19.04
N PRO A 126 11.16 0.68 -19.65
CA PRO A 126 11.74 -0.62 -19.97
C PRO A 126 11.96 -1.47 -18.71
N ASN A 127 11.49 -2.72 -18.72
CA ASN A 127 11.59 -3.67 -17.60
C ASN A 127 12.90 -4.49 -17.64
N THR A 128 14.05 -3.84 -17.73
CA THR A 128 15.33 -4.52 -17.91
C THR A 128 16.17 -4.65 -16.66
N GLN A 129 15.87 -3.90 -15.62
CA GLN A 129 16.63 -3.80 -14.38
C GLN A 129 15.67 -3.55 -13.21
N PRO A 130 16.08 -3.76 -11.95
CA PRO A 130 15.34 -3.23 -10.82
C PRO A 130 15.19 -1.71 -10.93
N PHE A 131 13.96 -1.21 -10.75
CA PHE A 131 13.71 0.23 -10.82
C PHE A 131 14.29 0.96 -9.62
N LYS A 132 15.10 1.97 -9.88
CA LYS A 132 15.65 2.87 -8.86
C LYS A 132 14.82 4.15 -8.74
N GLU A 133 14.91 4.80 -7.59
CA GLU A 133 14.11 5.99 -7.32
C GLU A 133 14.51 7.22 -8.16
N GLU A 134 15.76 7.28 -8.63
CA GLU A 134 16.29 8.31 -9.51
C GLU A 134 15.91 8.18 -10.99
N GLU A 135 15.23 7.10 -11.36
CA GLU A 135 14.77 6.88 -12.74
C GLU A 135 13.90 8.03 -13.23
N LYS A 136 14.13 8.43 -14.49
CA LYS A 136 13.35 9.47 -15.16
C LYS A 136 11.99 8.90 -15.55
N LEU A 137 10.98 9.23 -14.77
CA LEU A 137 9.62 8.75 -15.03
C LEU A 137 9.07 9.32 -16.34
N LEU A 138 8.38 8.48 -17.10
CA LEU A 138 7.61 8.95 -18.26
C LEU A 138 6.41 9.77 -17.77
N ILE A 139 6.20 10.92 -18.39
CA ILE A 139 5.05 11.79 -18.08
C ILE A 139 3.73 11.19 -18.57
N THR A 140 3.77 10.31 -19.57
CA THR A 140 2.58 9.67 -20.13
C THR A 140 1.92 8.77 -19.09
N SER A 141 0.60 8.81 -19.03
CA SER A 141 -0.21 7.89 -18.23
C SER A 141 -1.61 7.83 -18.83
N ASP A 142 -1.99 6.64 -19.29
CA ASP A 142 -3.32 6.31 -19.80
C ASP A 142 -4.21 5.75 -18.69
N ARG A 143 -3.65 5.53 -17.50
CA ARG A 143 -4.32 4.96 -16.35
C ARG A 143 -4.38 5.96 -15.20
N PHE A 144 -5.46 5.86 -14.46
CA PHE A 144 -5.81 6.77 -13.38
C PHE A 144 -4.79 6.76 -12.20
N ILE A 145 -4.46 5.58 -11.68
CA ILE A 145 -3.55 5.49 -10.52
C ILE A 145 -2.14 5.98 -10.85
N PRO A 146 -1.46 5.51 -11.92
CA PRO A 146 -0.16 6.04 -12.29
C PRO A 146 -0.16 7.56 -12.43
N GLY A 147 -1.15 8.13 -13.14
CA GLY A 147 -1.24 9.57 -13.37
C GLY A 147 -1.37 10.36 -12.07
N THR A 148 -2.30 9.97 -11.19
CA THR A 148 -2.51 10.68 -9.92
C THR A 148 -1.36 10.50 -8.93
N LYS A 149 -0.66 9.35 -8.95
CA LYS A 149 0.52 9.14 -8.09
C LYS A 149 1.72 9.97 -8.57
N LYS A 150 1.96 10.06 -9.89
CA LYS A 150 2.97 10.98 -10.45
C LYS A 150 2.67 12.44 -10.06
N ALA A 151 1.42 12.89 -10.22
CA ALA A 151 1.01 14.24 -9.81
C ALA A 151 1.23 14.46 -8.30
N GLY A 152 0.87 13.48 -7.46
CA GLY A 152 1.08 13.54 -6.02
C GLY A 152 2.56 13.64 -5.64
N GLU A 153 3.47 12.89 -6.28
CA GLU A 153 4.92 13.00 -6.03
C GLU A 153 5.47 14.37 -6.40
N ILE A 154 5.02 14.96 -7.52
CA ILE A 154 5.41 16.33 -7.90
C ILE A 154 4.99 17.32 -6.81
N LEU A 155 3.74 17.24 -6.32
CA LEU A 155 3.24 18.08 -5.22
C LEU A 155 4.09 17.88 -3.96
N CYS A 156 4.37 16.64 -3.57
CA CYS A 156 5.21 16.32 -2.41
C CYS A 156 6.60 16.96 -2.50
N LEU A 157 7.26 16.86 -3.67
CA LEU A 157 8.58 17.47 -3.90
C LEU A 157 8.53 18.99 -3.85
N MET A 158 7.45 19.60 -4.38
CA MET A 158 7.27 21.07 -4.32
C MET A 158 7.13 21.55 -2.88
N TYR A 159 6.27 20.92 -2.08
CA TYR A 159 6.10 21.26 -0.66
C TYR A 159 7.38 21.04 0.15
N ALA A 160 8.06 19.93 -0.07
CA ALA A 160 9.33 19.65 0.58
C ALA A 160 10.38 20.73 0.32
N LYS A 161 10.50 21.16 -0.96
CA LYS A 161 11.51 22.13 -1.36
C LYS A 161 11.19 23.56 -0.92
N GLN A 162 9.91 23.97 -0.97
CA GLN A 162 9.51 25.34 -0.72
C GLN A 162 9.27 25.67 0.76
N HIS A 163 9.00 24.65 1.60
CA HIS A 163 8.55 24.86 2.97
C HIS A 163 9.37 24.12 4.03
N ASP A 164 10.54 23.60 3.67
CA ASP A 164 11.43 22.84 4.58
C ASP A 164 10.70 21.69 5.32
N MET A 165 9.78 21.04 4.63
CA MET A 165 9.03 19.90 5.14
C MET A 165 9.69 18.58 4.72
N GLU A 166 9.72 17.61 5.61
CA GLU A 166 10.10 16.25 5.26
C GLU A 166 8.90 15.50 4.64
N VAL A 167 8.61 15.78 3.37
CA VAL A 167 7.59 15.05 2.61
C VAL A 167 8.26 13.92 1.86
N ILE A 168 7.90 12.69 2.23
CA ILE A 168 8.51 11.46 1.73
C ILE A 168 7.49 10.71 0.88
N SER A 169 7.85 10.37 -0.35
CA SER A 169 7.04 9.51 -1.23
C SER A 169 7.52 8.07 -1.12
N ALA A 170 6.64 7.16 -0.66
CA ALA A 170 6.90 5.72 -0.60
C ALA A 170 6.24 5.03 -1.80
N ARG A 171 7.03 4.61 -2.79
CA ARG A 171 6.58 3.90 -4.00
C ARG A 171 6.34 2.43 -3.68
N ALA A 172 5.13 2.13 -3.21
CA ALA A 172 4.77 0.78 -2.83
C ALA A 172 4.53 -0.10 -4.05
N THR A 173 5.12 -1.32 -4.04
CA THR A 173 4.86 -2.37 -5.02
C THR A 173 3.50 -3.01 -4.80
N ARG A 174 3.16 -4.05 -5.54
CA ARG A 174 1.97 -4.85 -5.28
C ARG A 174 2.04 -5.40 -3.86
N MET A 175 0.90 -5.46 -3.21
CA MET A 175 0.80 -5.93 -1.83
C MET A 175 -0.21 -7.06 -1.72
N TYR A 176 -0.03 -7.98 -0.78
CA TYR A 176 -1.01 -9.01 -0.45
C TYR A 176 -1.09 -9.19 1.08
N GLY A 177 -2.19 -9.76 1.55
CA GLY A 177 -2.40 -10.02 2.97
C GLY A 177 -3.82 -9.69 3.43
N PRO A 178 -4.07 -9.72 4.75
CA PRO A 178 -5.38 -9.44 5.35
C PRO A 178 -6.02 -8.15 4.86
N LEU A 179 -7.33 -8.20 4.57
CA LEU A 179 -8.16 -7.10 4.07
C LEU A 179 -7.95 -6.72 2.60
N TYR A 180 -7.09 -7.38 1.85
CA TYR A 180 -6.93 -7.04 0.43
C TYR A 180 -8.13 -7.53 -0.39
N GLN A 181 -8.80 -6.60 -1.06
CA GLN A 181 -9.98 -6.88 -1.90
C GLN A 181 -9.79 -6.45 -3.38
N GLY A 182 -8.56 -6.24 -3.80
CA GLY A 182 -8.25 -5.82 -5.17
C GLY A 182 -8.30 -7.00 -6.15
N VAL A 183 -9.06 -6.85 -7.24
CA VAL A 183 -9.23 -7.90 -8.28
C VAL A 183 -7.95 -8.32 -9.00
N ARG A 184 -6.87 -7.53 -8.94
CA ARG A 184 -5.61 -7.79 -9.62
C ARG A 184 -4.55 -8.49 -8.76
N ASN A 185 -4.88 -8.85 -7.52
CA ASN A 185 -3.95 -9.56 -6.65
C ASN A 185 -4.23 -11.06 -6.69
N LEU A 186 -3.73 -11.73 -7.70
CA LEU A 186 -3.89 -13.17 -7.85
C LEU A 186 -3.33 -13.93 -6.65
N ALA A 187 -2.16 -13.55 -6.14
CA ALA A 187 -1.57 -14.17 -4.96
C ALA A 187 -2.51 -14.12 -3.74
N GLY A 188 -3.12 -12.96 -3.46
CA GLY A 188 -4.11 -12.83 -2.39
C GLY A 188 -5.33 -13.73 -2.59
N HIS A 189 -5.86 -13.79 -3.82
CA HIS A 189 -6.99 -14.66 -4.15
C HIS A 189 -6.64 -16.15 -4.05
N MET A 190 -5.43 -16.55 -4.45
CA MET A 190 -4.93 -17.91 -4.28
C MET A 190 -4.97 -18.32 -2.80
N VAL A 191 -4.39 -17.49 -1.93
CA VAL A 191 -4.34 -17.76 -0.50
C VAL A 191 -5.73 -17.78 0.12
N GLU A 192 -6.59 -16.83 -0.24
CA GLU A 192 -7.94 -16.74 0.32
C GLU A 192 -8.82 -17.93 -0.09
N ASN A 193 -8.76 -18.36 -1.37
CA ASN A 193 -9.47 -19.56 -1.82
C ASN A 193 -8.96 -20.79 -1.09
N ALA A 194 -7.65 -20.98 -1.02
CA ALA A 194 -7.06 -22.11 -0.31
C ALA A 194 -7.43 -22.14 1.18
N ALA A 195 -7.42 -20.99 1.85
CA ALA A 195 -7.81 -20.88 3.25
C ALA A 195 -9.28 -21.28 3.47
N LYS A 196 -10.16 -20.98 2.52
CA LYS A 196 -11.59 -21.37 2.53
C LYS A 196 -11.86 -22.79 2.05
N GLY A 197 -10.82 -23.58 1.76
CA GLY A 197 -10.96 -24.94 1.22
C GLY A 197 -11.51 -24.99 -0.22
N LYS A 198 -11.42 -23.88 -0.95
CA LYS A 198 -11.85 -23.79 -2.36
C LYS A 198 -10.67 -24.09 -3.30
N PRO A 199 -10.94 -24.66 -4.48
CA PRO A 199 -9.92 -24.79 -5.51
C PRO A 199 -9.32 -23.44 -5.90
N VAL A 200 -8.02 -23.43 -6.18
CA VAL A 200 -7.30 -22.31 -6.76
C VAL A 200 -7.18 -22.56 -8.27
N ALA A 201 -8.07 -21.96 -9.04
CA ALA A 201 -8.14 -22.17 -10.49
C ALA A 201 -7.98 -20.83 -11.23
N PHE A 202 -6.85 -20.63 -11.88
CA PHE A 202 -6.53 -19.46 -12.70
C PHE A 202 -5.99 -19.92 -14.06
N GLY A 203 -6.86 -20.57 -14.82
CA GLY A 203 -6.50 -21.30 -16.02
C GLY A 203 -5.82 -20.49 -17.14
N ASN A 204 -6.00 -19.17 -17.17
CA ASN A 204 -5.37 -18.28 -18.16
C ASN A 204 -4.12 -17.58 -17.64
N GLN A 205 -3.63 -17.94 -16.45
CA GLN A 205 -2.47 -17.29 -15.86
C GLN A 205 -1.22 -18.13 -16.08
N ASP A 206 -0.20 -17.49 -16.59
CA ASP A 206 1.12 -18.10 -16.73
C ASP A 206 1.71 -18.33 -15.32
N PRO A 207 2.01 -19.57 -14.91
CA PRO A 207 2.60 -19.85 -13.59
C PRO A 207 3.91 -19.12 -13.34
N VAL A 208 4.66 -18.77 -14.41
CA VAL A 208 5.91 -18.02 -14.30
C VAL A 208 5.71 -16.51 -14.30
N GLU A 209 4.48 -16.03 -14.44
CA GLU A 209 4.19 -14.60 -14.27
C GLU A 209 4.63 -14.18 -12.87
N ALA A 210 5.53 -13.20 -12.81
CA ALA A 210 6.16 -12.77 -11.57
C ALA A 210 6.09 -11.26 -11.39
N HIS A 211 5.89 -10.84 -10.15
CA HIS A 211 5.81 -9.44 -9.76
C HIS A 211 6.60 -9.20 -8.49
N ASP A 212 7.08 -7.97 -8.29
CA ASP A 212 7.49 -7.55 -6.96
C ASP A 212 6.22 -7.37 -6.12
N ILE A 213 6.08 -8.22 -5.12
CA ILE A 213 4.89 -8.24 -4.27
C ILE A 213 5.29 -8.38 -2.81
N ILE A 214 4.94 -7.37 -2.01
CA ILE A 214 5.29 -7.29 -0.59
C ILE A 214 4.10 -7.69 0.29
N TYR A 215 4.41 -8.36 1.40
CA TYR A 215 3.39 -8.68 2.40
C TYR A 215 2.93 -7.46 3.19
N ALA A 216 1.66 -7.39 3.55
CA ALA A 216 1.05 -6.23 4.21
C ALA A 216 1.75 -5.80 5.50
N LYS A 217 2.24 -6.76 6.32
CA LYS A 217 2.97 -6.46 7.56
C LYS A 217 4.34 -5.82 7.28
N ASP A 218 5.06 -6.29 6.26
CA ASP A 218 6.32 -5.67 5.84
C ASP A 218 6.10 -4.28 5.25
N ALA A 219 5.06 -4.10 4.44
CA ALA A 219 4.71 -2.78 3.92
C ALA A 219 4.38 -1.80 5.06
N ALA A 220 3.60 -2.22 6.06
CA ALA A 220 3.29 -1.42 7.24
C ALA A 220 4.55 -1.06 8.04
N ARG A 221 5.44 -2.04 8.26
CA ARG A 221 6.72 -1.84 8.96
C ARG A 221 7.63 -0.87 8.21
N ALA A 222 7.74 -1.00 6.90
CA ALA A 222 8.54 -0.09 6.07
C ALA A 222 8.07 1.36 6.18
N VAL A 223 6.75 1.60 6.10
CA VAL A 223 6.17 2.94 6.28
C VAL A 223 6.43 3.47 7.69
N ALA A 224 6.29 2.64 8.72
CA ALA A 224 6.57 3.04 10.10
C ALA A 224 8.05 3.38 10.32
N LEU A 225 8.97 2.64 9.70
CA LEU A 225 10.40 2.94 9.75
C LEU A 225 10.72 4.29 9.07
N LEU A 226 10.16 4.57 7.89
CA LEU A 226 10.29 5.88 7.24
C LEU A 226 9.72 7.01 8.11
N LEU A 227 8.59 6.75 8.78
CA LEU A 227 7.97 7.74 9.65
C LEU A 227 8.83 8.08 10.87
N LYS A 228 9.56 7.09 11.41
CA LYS A 228 10.34 7.19 12.66
C LYS A 228 11.83 7.43 12.44
N ALA A 229 12.34 7.30 11.24
CA ALA A 229 13.77 7.50 10.95
C ALA A 229 14.24 8.87 11.47
N PRO A 230 15.35 8.96 12.20
CA PRO A 230 15.82 10.23 12.78
C PRO A 230 16.19 11.25 11.70
N ALA A 231 16.72 10.79 10.58
CA ALA A 231 17.05 11.60 9.41
C ALA A 231 16.91 10.76 8.13
N LEU A 232 16.37 11.36 7.10
CA LEU A 232 16.25 10.77 5.77
C LEU A 232 16.91 11.70 4.75
N ARG A 233 17.88 11.15 4.00
CA ARG A 233 18.66 11.92 3.00
C ARG A 233 17.88 12.15 1.72
N HIS A 234 16.90 11.26 1.43
CA HIS A 234 16.12 11.29 0.21
C HIS A 234 14.66 11.65 0.48
N ARG A 235 13.90 11.91 -0.57
CA ARG A 235 12.45 12.23 -0.49
C ARG A 235 11.59 11.19 -1.21
N ILE A 236 12.20 10.21 -1.86
CA ILE A 236 11.53 9.12 -2.57
C ILE A 236 12.20 7.81 -2.19
N TYR A 237 11.39 6.81 -1.82
CA TYR A 237 11.82 5.48 -1.44
C TYR A 237 10.95 4.42 -2.11
N ASN A 238 11.58 3.43 -2.70
CA ASN A 238 10.90 2.23 -3.13
C ASN A 238 10.55 1.37 -1.92
N LEU A 239 9.33 0.86 -1.90
CA LEU A 239 8.79 0.00 -0.85
C LEU A 239 8.30 -1.28 -1.51
N GLY A 240 9.10 -2.32 -1.50
CA GLY A 240 8.85 -3.58 -2.16
C GLY A 240 9.50 -4.76 -1.44
N PHE A 241 9.32 -5.95 -2.02
CA PHE A 241 10.02 -7.15 -1.59
C PHE A 241 11.46 -7.17 -2.14
N GLY A 242 11.73 -6.43 -3.22
CA GLY A 242 13.03 -6.29 -3.85
C GLY A 242 13.41 -7.43 -4.80
N ARG A 243 12.49 -8.36 -5.06
CA ARG A 243 12.62 -9.37 -6.12
C ARG A 243 11.26 -9.73 -6.71
N LEU A 244 11.29 -10.33 -7.86
CA LEU A 244 10.10 -10.92 -8.45
C LEU A 244 9.70 -12.21 -7.74
N VAL A 245 8.41 -12.40 -7.54
CA VAL A 245 7.79 -13.61 -6.97
C VAL A 245 6.76 -14.12 -7.96
N SER A 246 6.86 -15.37 -8.35
CA SER A 246 5.97 -15.99 -9.33
C SER A 246 4.70 -16.56 -8.66
N LEU A 247 3.66 -16.77 -9.45
CA LEU A 247 2.46 -17.48 -9.00
C LEU A 247 2.77 -18.91 -8.60
N ALA A 248 3.75 -19.55 -9.26
CA ALA A 248 4.22 -20.88 -8.89
C ALA A 248 4.84 -20.92 -7.48
N GLU A 249 5.56 -19.88 -7.04
CA GLU A 249 6.08 -19.79 -5.67
C GLU A 249 4.95 -19.71 -4.64
N PHE A 250 3.88 -18.94 -4.93
CA PHE A 250 2.69 -18.91 -4.07
C PHE A 250 1.97 -20.26 -4.04
N ALA A 251 1.83 -20.92 -5.19
CA ALA A 251 1.24 -22.25 -5.27
C ALA A 251 2.03 -23.27 -4.44
N ALA A 252 3.34 -23.27 -4.53
CA ALA A 252 4.23 -24.13 -3.75
C ALA A 252 4.09 -23.87 -2.23
N ALA A 253 4.03 -22.61 -1.82
CA ALA A 253 3.81 -22.24 -0.42
C ALA A 253 2.45 -22.73 0.09
N ILE A 254 1.38 -22.55 -0.69
CA ILE A 254 0.05 -23.03 -0.37
C ILE A 254 0.03 -24.57 -0.26
N LYS A 255 0.59 -25.27 -1.24
CA LYS A 255 0.65 -26.75 -1.22
C LYS A 255 1.40 -27.29 -0.01
N LYS A 256 2.48 -26.62 0.40
CA LYS A 256 3.23 -27.03 1.60
C LYS A 256 2.43 -26.89 2.89
N LEU A 257 1.59 -25.85 3.00
CA LEU A 257 0.75 -25.60 4.18
C LEU A 257 -0.58 -26.34 4.13
N LEU A 258 -1.15 -26.50 2.95
CA LEU A 258 -2.46 -27.06 2.67
C LEU A 258 -2.35 -28.10 1.53
N PRO A 259 -1.78 -29.29 1.78
CA PRO A 259 -1.48 -30.28 0.74
C PRO A 259 -2.70 -30.71 -0.09
N GLN A 260 -3.89 -30.65 0.50
CA GLN A 260 -5.14 -31.06 -0.15
C GLN A 260 -5.73 -29.98 -1.07
N THR A 261 -5.17 -28.77 -1.11
CA THR A 261 -5.69 -27.71 -1.98
C THR A 261 -5.46 -28.07 -3.46
N GLU A 262 -6.51 -28.10 -4.23
CA GLU A 262 -6.40 -28.21 -5.70
C GLU A 262 -5.92 -26.89 -6.28
N ILE A 263 -4.83 -26.91 -7.06
CA ILE A 263 -4.26 -25.71 -7.70
C ILE A 263 -4.08 -25.99 -9.18
N HIS A 264 -4.75 -25.21 -10.00
CA HIS A 264 -4.71 -25.25 -11.45
C HIS A 264 -4.27 -23.88 -11.97
N LEU A 265 -3.04 -23.78 -12.46
CA LEU A 265 -2.47 -22.60 -13.10
C LEU A 265 -2.09 -22.97 -14.55
N GLY A 266 -2.48 -22.17 -15.52
CA GLY A 266 -2.03 -22.31 -16.91
C GLY A 266 -2.90 -23.15 -17.83
N ASP A 267 -3.84 -23.94 -17.33
CA ASP A 267 -4.62 -24.88 -18.15
C ASP A 267 -6.13 -24.61 -18.07
N GLY A 268 -6.65 -23.83 -19.01
CA GLY A 268 -8.09 -23.67 -19.20
C GLY A 268 -8.66 -22.27 -18.97
N PRO A 269 -9.96 -22.05 -19.20
CA PRO A 269 -10.60 -20.75 -19.04
C PRO A 269 -10.68 -20.39 -17.56
N GLY A 270 -9.89 -19.41 -17.12
CA GLY A 270 -9.97 -18.85 -15.78
C GLY A 270 -10.86 -17.61 -15.72
N PRO A 271 -11.39 -17.28 -14.53
CA PRO A 271 -12.30 -16.13 -14.38
C PRO A 271 -11.62 -14.76 -14.53
N LEU A 272 -10.30 -14.70 -14.61
CA LEU A 272 -9.53 -13.47 -14.73
C LEU A 272 -8.56 -13.58 -15.92
N THR A 273 -8.87 -12.88 -16.98
CA THR A 273 -7.88 -12.64 -18.04
C THR A 273 -6.92 -11.56 -17.53
N SER A 274 -5.69 -11.95 -17.23
CA SER A 274 -4.59 -10.99 -17.20
C SER A 274 -4.37 -10.55 -18.63
N THR A 275 -4.97 -9.47 -19.03
CA THR A 275 -4.56 -8.78 -20.23
C THR A 275 -3.19 -8.18 -19.92
N LYS A 276 -2.10 -8.87 -20.32
CA LYS A 276 -0.77 -8.24 -20.35
C LYS A 276 -0.89 -7.01 -21.23
N THR A 277 -0.94 -5.85 -20.62
CA THR A 277 -0.84 -4.60 -21.36
C THR A 277 0.64 -4.27 -21.50
N PRO A 278 1.08 -3.60 -22.60
CA PRO A 278 2.45 -3.11 -22.74
C PRO A 278 2.91 -2.22 -21.57
N MET A 279 2.00 -1.87 -20.70
CA MET A 279 2.18 -1.00 -19.55
C MET A 279 2.34 -1.77 -18.22
N ASP A 280 2.35 -3.10 -18.23
CA ASP A 280 2.53 -3.86 -16.98
C ASP A 280 3.99 -3.81 -16.52
N ILE A 281 4.17 -3.64 -15.22
CA ILE A 281 5.49 -3.61 -14.59
C ILE A 281 5.90 -5.05 -14.30
N ASN A 282 6.95 -5.50 -14.96
CA ASN A 282 7.51 -6.86 -14.84
C ASN A 282 8.95 -6.84 -14.29
N ALA A 283 9.38 -5.74 -13.70
CA ALA A 283 10.65 -5.64 -12.99
C ALA A 283 10.39 -5.40 -11.50
N CYS A 284 11.30 -5.85 -10.65
CA CYS A 284 11.26 -5.48 -9.24
C CYS A 284 11.74 -4.04 -9.03
N VAL A 285 11.54 -3.53 -7.83
CA VAL A 285 12.14 -2.26 -7.41
C VAL A 285 13.41 -2.50 -6.61
N ASP A 286 14.37 -1.59 -6.73
CA ASP A 286 15.54 -1.55 -5.86
C ASP A 286 15.12 -0.96 -4.50
N ILE A 287 15.33 -1.70 -3.41
CA ILE A 287 15.00 -1.29 -2.05
C ILE A 287 16.23 -0.89 -1.23
N ALA A 288 17.41 -0.81 -1.84
CA ALA A 288 18.68 -0.54 -1.15
C ALA A 288 18.62 0.77 -0.35
N ARG A 289 18.05 1.83 -0.93
CA ARG A 289 17.89 3.13 -0.25
C ARG A 289 17.09 3.02 1.04
N LEU A 290 15.96 2.33 1.00
CA LEU A 290 15.12 2.10 2.18
C LEU A 290 15.88 1.26 3.22
N SER A 291 16.55 0.19 2.78
CA SER A 291 17.33 -0.69 3.67
C SER A 291 18.47 0.04 4.36
N GLU A 292 19.25 0.81 3.62
CA GLU A 292 20.42 1.53 4.15
C GLU A 292 20.05 2.63 5.16
N GLU A 293 18.94 3.34 4.92
CA GLU A 293 18.58 4.48 5.77
C GLU A 293 17.67 4.11 6.94
N THR A 294 17.00 2.95 6.88
CA THR A 294 16.05 2.55 7.93
C THR A 294 16.32 1.19 8.56
N GLY A 295 17.25 0.41 8.02
CA GLY A 295 17.47 -0.99 8.41
C GLY A 295 16.35 -1.93 7.95
N PHE A 296 15.51 -1.50 7.01
CA PHE A 296 14.44 -2.35 6.50
C PHE A 296 14.99 -3.55 5.73
N ALA A 297 14.45 -4.72 6.03
CA ALA A 297 14.56 -5.91 5.19
C ALA A 297 13.24 -6.66 5.28
N PRO A 298 12.66 -7.16 4.17
CA PRO A 298 11.43 -7.94 4.22
C PRO A 298 11.60 -9.18 5.13
N GLU A 299 10.62 -9.43 6.00
CA GLU A 299 10.60 -10.58 6.92
C GLU A 299 9.66 -11.68 6.43
N TYR A 300 8.71 -11.32 5.58
CA TYR A 300 7.70 -12.22 5.06
C TYR A 300 8.01 -12.61 3.62
N ASP A 301 8.75 -13.69 3.44
CA ASP A 301 8.82 -14.38 2.15
C ASP A 301 7.44 -14.95 1.76
N PRO A 302 7.26 -15.47 0.54
CA PRO A 302 5.97 -16.02 0.11
C PRO A 302 5.43 -17.09 1.05
N TYR A 303 6.29 -17.93 1.62
CA TYR A 303 5.86 -19.00 2.55
C TYR A 303 5.31 -18.41 3.87
N ARG A 304 6.06 -17.57 4.54
CA ARG A 304 5.65 -16.91 5.80
C ARG A 304 4.43 -16.04 5.61
N GLY A 305 4.36 -15.31 4.48
CA GLY A 305 3.22 -14.46 4.16
C GLY A 305 1.94 -15.28 3.93
N VAL A 306 2.03 -16.39 3.20
CA VAL A 306 0.91 -17.32 2.99
C VAL A 306 0.50 -17.96 4.31
N GLU A 307 1.44 -18.44 5.13
CA GLU A 307 1.17 -19.04 6.45
C GLU A 307 0.37 -18.08 7.34
N HIS A 308 0.85 -16.86 7.50
CA HIS A 308 0.16 -15.85 8.30
C HIS A 308 -1.22 -15.50 7.72
N TYR A 309 -1.32 -15.33 6.40
CA TYR A 309 -2.59 -14.98 5.76
C TYR A 309 -3.62 -16.12 5.89
N VAL A 310 -3.23 -17.38 5.70
CA VAL A 310 -4.10 -18.55 5.93
C VAL A 310 -4.59 -18.61 7.38
N ARG A 311 -3.70 -18.37 8.34
CA ARG A 311 -4.04 -18.34 9.77
C ARG A 311 -5.09 -17.27 10.05
N TRP A 312 -4.87 -16.05 9.54
CA TRP A 312 -5.84 -14.96 9.68
C TRP A 312 -7.18 -15.29 8.99
N ALA A 313 -7.15 -15.77 7.76
CA ALA A 313 -8.37 -16.06 6.99
C ALA A 313 -9.23 -17.16 7.59
N ARG A 314 -8.62 -18.11 8.31
CA ARG A 314 -9.34 -19.22 8.97
C ARG A 314 -9.82 -18.88 10.38
N ASN A 315 -9.01 -18.18 11.14
CA ASN A 315 -9.20 -18.06 12.60
C ASN A 315 -9.35 -16.61 13.05
N GLY A 316 -9.26 -15.62 12.16
CA GLY A 316 -9.23 -14.20 12.50
C GLY A 316 -7.97 -13.75 13.25
N ILE A 317 -6.98 -14.62 13.45
CA ILE A 317 -5.76 -14.34 14.23
C ILE A 317 -4.79 -13.55 13.37
N TYR A 318 -4.58 -12.29 13.72
CA TYR A 318 -3.66 -11.38 13.02
C TYR A 318 -2.23 -11.35 13.62
N SER A 319 -2.03 -11.91 14.79
CA SER A 319 -0.75 -11.90 15.52
C SER A 319 0.35 -12.77 14.86
#